data_f1723c835ad5804860db0c4a3ab8b3d7
#
_entry.id   f1723c835ad5804860db0c4a3ab8b3d7
#
_cell.length_a   1.000
_cell.length_b   1.000
_cell.length_c   1.000
_cell.angle_alpha   90.00
_cell.angle_beta   90.00
_cell.angle_gamma   90.00
#
_symmetry.space_group_name_H-M   'P 1'
#
loop_
_entity.id
_entity.type
_entity.pdbx_description
1 polymer ?
#
loop_
_entity_poly.entity_id
_entity_poly.type
_entity_poly.pdbx_seq_one_letter_code
_entity_poly.pdbx_strand_id
1 'polypeptide(L)'
;ESAQKKLRLKEDFRFTDPDTGDERFRVKADSVLDIASAYDIEDVETGERVGSVKRSAFSFFKHEYELLGPDGETVATVVEDNVPMALARRFLSTLIPFSYDIVSPTGETLGEASEAFAVRDKYEIDLYGGVDPRLAVVGMVVIDAIEEN
;
A
#
# COMPACT_ATOMS: atom_id res chain seq x y z
N GLU A 1 6.07 15.78 12.94
CA GLU A 1 4.98 15.39 13.88
C GLU A 1 3.74 15.12 13.06
N SER A 2 3.61 13.86 12.58
CA SER A 2 2.41 13.47 11.85
C SER A 2 1.28 13.39 12.88
N ALA A 3 0.37 14.33 12.84
CA ALA A 3 -0.91 14.20 13.48
C ALA A 3 -1.63 13.02 12.78
N GLN A 4 -1.58 11.84 13.40
CA GLN A 4 -2.45 10.73 13.03
C GLN A 4 -3.89 11.16 13.29
N LYS A 5 -4.48 11.88 12.34
CA LYS A 5 -5.92 11.92 12.21
C LYS A 5 -6.32 10.52 11.80
N LYS A 6 -7.17 9.87 12.58
CA LYS A 6 -7.87 8.64 12.18
C LYS A 6 -8.37 8.83 10.76
N LEU A 7 -7.70 8.17 9.84
CA LEU A 7 -7.99 8.22 8.42
C LEU A 7 -9.35 7.59 8.19
N ARG A 8 -10.35 8.42 8.01
CA ARG A 8 -11.62 7.96 7.46
C ARG A 8 -11.35 7.58 6.01
N LEU A 9 -11.79 6.43 5.57
CA LEU A 9 -11.72 5.87 4.20
C LEU A 9 -12.18 6.80 3.06
N LYS A 10 -12.30 8.10 3.30
CA LYS A 10 -12.84 9.13 2.41
C LYS A 10 -11.92 10.35 2.25
N GLU A 11 -10.72 10.34 2.82
CA GLU A 11 -9.85 11.50 2.82
C GLU A 11 -8.66 11.31 1.89
N ASP A 12 -8.30 12.36 1.16
CA ASP A 12 -7.08 12.42 0.36
C ASP A 12 -5.86 12.37 1.29
N PHE A 13 -4.88 11.53 0.95
CA PHE A 13 -3.60 11.46 1.62
C PHE A 13 -2.60 12.34 0.90
N ARG A 14 -1.73 13.01 1.65
CA ARG A 14 -0.65 13.82 1.11
C ARG A 14 0.67 13.41 1.70
N PHE A 15 1.63 13.15 0.83
CA PHE A 15 2.99 12.84 1.20
C PHE A 15 3.84 14.07 0.93
N THR A 16 4.50 14.57 1.97
CA THR A 16 5.33 15.77 1.90
C THR A 16 6.79 15.43 2.14
N ASP A 17 7.66 16.13 1.46
CA ASP A 17 9.08 16.09 1.72
C ASP A 17 9.35 16.65 3.13
N PRO A 18 10.03 15.93 4.03
CA PRO A 18 10.24 16.37 5.40
C PRO A 18 11.21 17.56 5.50
N ASP A 19 12.08 17.76 4.51
CA ASP A 19 13.09 18.81 4.53
C ASP A 19 12.55 20.13 3.95
N THR A 20 11.72 20.06 2.91
CA THR A 20 11.19 21.26 2.23
C THR A 20 9.74 21.55 2.61
N GLY A 21 8.98 20.55 3.03
CA GLY A 21 7.54 20.64 3.27
C GLY A 21 6.69 20.60 2.00
N ASP A 22 7.32 20.42 0.83
CA ASP A 22 6.62 20.34 -0.46
C ASP A 22 5.86 19.04 -0.59
N GLU A 23 4.66 19.09 -1.17
CA GLU A 23 3.85 17.92 -1.47
C GLU A 23 4.48 17.14 -2.64
N ARG A 24 4.82 15.86 -2.42
CA ARG A 24 5.46 14.99 -3.41
C ARG A 24 4.44 14.06 -4.08
N PHE A 25 3.57 13.45 -3.28
CA PHE A 25 2.52 12.59 -3.80
C PHE A 25 1.18 12.95 -3.17
N ARG A 26 0.15 12.81 -3.98
CA ARG A 26 -1.25 12.92 -3.56
C ARG A 26 -1.98 11.63 -3.86
N VAL A 27 -2.69 11.12 -2.86
CA VAL A 27 -3.53 9.94 -2.99
C VAL A 27 -4.98 10.35 -2.82
N LYS A 28 -5.80 10.02 -3.80
CA LYS A 28 -7.24 10.31 -3.80
C LYS A 28 -8.03 9.01 -3.82
N ALA A 29 -9.00 8.89 -2.92
CA ALA A 29 -9.96 7.80 -2.99
C ALA A 29 -10.88 8.00 -4.19
N ASP A 30 -10.92 7.03 -5.09
CA ASP A 30 -11.88 7.02 -6.19
C ASP A 30 -13.25 6.59 -5.64
N SER A 31 -14.21 7.52 -5.77
CA SER A 31 -15.65 7.40 -5.53
C SER A 31 -16.19 6.53 -4.35
N VAL A 32 -17.09 7.16 -3.61
CA VAL A 32 -17.73 6.80 -2.33
C VAL A 32 -18.70 5.60 -2.40
N LEU A 33 -18.91 4.98 -3.55
CA LEU A 33 -20.05 4.06 -3.75
C LEU A 33 -19.69 2.62 -4.10
N ASP A 34 -18.42 2.28 -4.30
CA ASP A 34 -18.03 0.91 -4.64
C ASP A 34 -17.29 0.22 -3.50
N ILE A 35 -17.67 -1.03 -3.25
CA ILE A 35 -17.00 -1.96 -2.30
C ILE A 35 -15.53 -2.20 -2.67
N ALA A 36 -15.09 -1.75 -3.84
CA ALA A 36 -13.76 -1.81 -4.38
C ALA A 36 -13.18 -0.41 -4.64
N SER A 37 -13.17 0.46 -3.63
CA SER A 37 -12.54 1.77 -3.76
C SER A 37 -11.08 1.64 -4.16
N ALA A 38 -10.70 2.27 -5.26
CA ALA A 38 -9.32 2.42 -5.66
C ALA A 38 -8.77 3.74 -5.07
N TYR A 39 -7.49 3.75 -4.76
CA TYR A 39 -6.77 4.93 -4.31
C TYR A 39 -5.78 5.36 -5.39
N ASP A 40 -6.11 6.41 -6.11
CA ASP A 40 -5.28 6.98 -7.17
C ASP A 40 -4.08 7.73 -6.60
N ILE A 41 -2.90 7.45 -7.13
CA ILE A 41 -1.62 8.05 -6.75
C ILE A 41 -1.17 9.00 -7.87
N GLU A 42 -0.96 10.26 -7.52
CA GLU A 42 -0.45 11.32 -8.39
C GLU A 42 0.90 11.81 -7.87
N ASP A 43 1.89 11.90 -8.75
CA ASP A 43 3.13 12.61 -8.52
C ASP A 43 2.89 14.11 -8.73
N VAL A 44 2.95 14.89 -7.66
CA VAL A 44 2.59 16.32 -7.70
C VAL A 44 3.61 17.15 -8.46
N GLU A 45 4.89 16.74 -8.42
CA GLU A 45 5.95 17.47 -9.10
C GLU A 45 5.81 17.40 -10.62
N THR A 46 5.45 16.25 -11.15
CA THR A 46 5.30 16.01 -12.59
C THR A 46 3.87 16.16 -13.08
N GLY A 47 2.89 16.07 -12.18
CA GLY A 47 1.47 15.99 -12.51
C GLY A 47 1.08 14.64 -13.11
N GLU A 48 1.96 13.63 -13.01
CA GLU A 48 1.78 12.31 -13.61
C GLU A 48 0.94 11.41 -12.70
N ARG A 49 -0.01 10.68 -13.29
CA ARG A 49 -0.69 9.59 -12.60
C ARG A 49 0.27 8.40 -12.51
N VAL A 50 0.70 8.06 -11.29
CA VAL A 50 1.62 6.94 -11.04
C VAL A 50 0.89 5.60 -11.16
N GLY A 51 -0.33 5.55 -10.67
CA GLY A 51 -1.16 4.35 -10.67
C GLY A 51 -2.20 4.39 -9.57
N SER A 52 -2.68 3.24 -9.15
CA SER A 52 -3.64 3.13 -8.04
C SER A 52 -3.50 1.85 -7.23
N VAL A 53 -3.99 1.87 -6.01
CA VAL A 53 -4.13 0.71 -5.13
C VAL A 53 -5.60 0.36 -5.01
N LYS A 54 -5.92 -0.91 -5.20
CA LYS A 54 -7.27 -1.43 -5.09
C LYS A 54 -7.29 -2.68 -4.20
N ARG A 55 -8.26 -2.75 -3.30
CA ARG A 55 -8.47 -3.98 -2.54
C ARG A 55 -9.02 -5.07 -3.45
N SER A 56 -8.39 -6.26 -3.45
CA SER A 56 -8.88 -7.39 -4.22
C SER A 56 -10.26 -7.85 -3.71
N ALA A 57 -11.16 -8.21 -4.61
CA ALA A 57 -12.46 -8.77 -4.27
C ALA A 57 -12.36 -10.09 -3.51
N PHE A 58 -11.23 -10.78 -3.60
CA PHE A 58 -10.93 -12.04 -2.88
C PHE A 58 -10.33 -11.84 -1.50
N SER A 59 -10.12 -10.59 -1.07
CA SER A 59 -9.42 -10.25 0.19
C SER A 59 -10.20 -10.57 1.48
N PHE A 60 -11.38 -11.17 1.40
CA PHE A 60 -12.13 -11.62 2.59
C PHE A 60 -11.39 -12.68 3.43
N PHE A 61 -10.49 -13.43 2.81
CA PHE A 61 -9.72 -14.50 3.46
C PHE A 61 -8.21 -14.24 3.52
N LYS A 62 -7.71 -13.34 2.65
CA LYS A 62 -6.31 -12.92 2.60
C LYS A 62 -6.29 -11.41 2.39
N HIS A 63 -5.36 -10.73 3.05
CA HIS A 63 -5.08 -9.33 2.76
C HIS A 63 -4.35 -9.27 1.41
N GLU A 64 -5.11 -8.97 0.36
CA GLU A 64 -4.62 -8.94 -1.02
C GLU A 64 -5.03 -7.63 -1.67
N TYR A 65 -4.07 -6.94 -2.26
CA TYR A 65 -4.22 -5.65 -2.90
C TYR A 65 -3.66 -5.68 -4.31
N GLU A 66 -4.37 -5.09 -5.25
CA GLU A 66 -3.92 -4.91 -6.62
C GLU A 66 -3.24 -3.54 -6.77
N LEU A 67 -2.04 -3.53 -7.36
CA LEU A 67 -1.36 -2.34 -7.83
C LEU A 67 -1.67 -2.19 -9.32
N LEU A 68 -2.34 -1.10 -9.66
CA LEU A 68 -2.71 -0.77 -11.03
C LEU A 68 -1.75 0.29 -11.57
N GLY A 69 -1.29 0.11 -12.80
CA GLY A 69 -0.50 1.11 -13.51
C GLY A 69 -1.32 2.35 -13.90
N PRO A 70 -0.68 3.36 -14.52
CA PRO A 70 -1.33 4.60 -14.92
C PRO A 70 -2.46 4.40 -15.97
N ASP A 71 -2.42 3.29 -16.71
CA ASP A 71 -3.44 2.87 -17.67
C ASP A 71 -4.61 2.08 -17.05
N GLY A 72 -4.51 1.75 -15.74
CA GLY A 72 -5.51 0.98 -15.01
C GLY A 72 -5.37 -0.54 -15.10
N GLU A 73 -4.31 -1.03 -15.76
CA GLU A 73 -4.00 -2.46 -15.81
C GLU A 73 -3.28 -2.92 -14.54
N THR A 74 -3.61 -4.11 -14.05
CA THR A 74 -2.92 -4.69 -12.89
C THR A 74 -1.47 -5.00 -13.23
N VAL A 75 -0.54 -4.33 -12.58
CA VAL A 75 0.91 -4.53 -12.76
C VAL A 75 1.51 -5.42 -11.69
N ALA A 76 0.91 -5.47 -10.52
CA ALA A 76 1.32 -6.35 -9.44
C ALA A 76 0.17 -6.59 -8.45
N THR A 77 0.32 -7.61 -7.64
CA THR A 77 -0.54 -7.92 -6.49
C THR A 77 0.32 -7.96 -5.23
N VAL A 78 -0.11 -7.27 -4.20
CA VAL A 78 0.50 -7.32 -2.86
C VAL A 78 -0.26 -8.35 -2.05
N VAL A 79 0.42 -9.39 -1.61
CA VAL A 79 -0.16 -10.53 -0.88
C VAL A 79 0.53 -10.68 0.46
N GLU A 80 -0.23 -10.79 1.54
CA GLU A 80 0.36 -11.08 2.85
C GLU A 80 1.05 -12.45 2.83
N ASP A 81 2.35 -12.46 3.14
CA ASP A 81 3.12 -13.70 3.26
C ASP A 81 2.75 -14.44 4.56
N ASN A 82 2.60 -15.78 4.46
CA ASN A 82 2.30 -16.68 5.58
C ASN A 82 0.91 -16.59 6.24
N VAL A 83 -0.07 -17.23 5.62
CA VAL A 83 -1.40 -17.49 6.21
C VAL A 83 -1.34 -18.07 7.64
N PRO A 84 -0.41 -18.98 8.02
CA PRO A 84 -0.25 -19.44 9.40
C PRO A 84 0.16 -18.35 10.38
N MET A 85 0.99 -17.40 9.94
CA MET A 85 1.44 -16.28 10.75
C MET A 85 0.36 -15.21 10.92
N ALA A 86 -0.46 -14.97 9.89
CA ALA A 86 -1.62 -14.11 9.99
C ALA A 86 -2.64 -14.62 11.04
N LEU A 87 -2.85 -15.93 11.09
CA LEU A 87 -3.66 -16.57 12.13
C LEU A 87 -3.03 -16.46 13.52
N ALA A 88 -1.71 -16.64 13.64
CA ALA A 88 -0.99 -16.50 14.91
C ALA A 88 -1.04 -15.06 15.43
N ARG A 89 -0.94 -14.06 14.55
CA ARG A 89 -1.10 -12.63 14.90
C ARG A 89 -2.46 -12.33 15.52
N ARG A 90 -3.52 -12.93 15.01
CA ARG A 90 -4.89 -12.73 15.49
C ARG A 90 -5.10 -13.24 16.91
N PHE A 91 -4.26 -14.19 17.36
CA PHE A 91 -4.38 -14.84 18.68
C PHE A 91 -3.27 -14.51 19.66
N LEU A 92 -2.08 -14.09 19.21
CA LEU A 92 -0.86 -14.04 20.03
C LEU A 92 -0.26 -12.65 20.23
N SER A 93 -0.76 -11.61 19.64
CA SER A 93 -0.35 -10.21 19.84
C SER A 93 0.24 -9.48 18.63
N THR A 94 0.15 -8.14 18.72
CA THR A 94 0.70 -7.09 17.86
C THR A 94 2.24 -7.07 17.69
N LEU A 95 2.95 -8.14 18.08
CA LEU A 95 4.41 -8.22 18.06
C LEU A 95 4.99 -8.96 16.85
N ILE A 96 4.12 -9.47 15.94
CA ILE A 96 4.59 -10.14 14.72
C ILE A 96 4.53 -9.13 13.57
N PRO A 97 5.67 -8.79 12.94
CA PRO A 97 5.72 -7.83 11.85
C PRO A 97 4.93 -8.31 10.64
N PHE A 98 4.31 -7.38 9.92
CA PHE A 98 3.70 -7.65 8.64
C PHE A 98 4.77 -7.89 7.59
N SER A 99 4.54 -8.88 6.73
CA SER A 99 5.36 -9.17 5.57
C SER A 99 4.44 -9.38 4.36
N TYR A 100 4.79 -8.77 3.25
CA TYR A 100 4.04 -8.83 2.01
C TYR A 100 4.96 -9.17 0.85
N ASP A 101 4.47 -10.03 -0.04
CA ASP A 101 5.07 -10.28 -1.34
C ASP A 101 4.41 -9.39 -2.40
N ILE A 102 5.22 -8.79 -3.25
CA ILE A 102 4.77 -8.07 -4.45
C ILE A 102 4.94 -9.01 -5.63
N VAL A 103 3.84 -9.46 -6.21
CA VAL A 103 3.83 -10.53 -7.21
C VAL A 103 3.24 -10.01 -8.54
N SER A 104 3.88 -10.36 -9.66
CA SER A 104 3.36 -10.04 -11.00
C SER A 104 2.08 -10.81 -11.31
N PRO A 105 1.28 -10.39 -12.33
CA PRO A 105 0.12 -11.15 -12.79
C PRO A 105 0.46 -12.57 -13.28
N THR A 106 1.73 -12.84 -13.60
CA THR A 106 2.22 -14.15 -14.02
C THR A 106 2.75 -15.00 -12.85
N GLY A 107 2.74 -14.49 -11.63
CA GLY A 107 3.16 -15.19 -10.41
C GLY A 107 4.65 -15.05 -10.07
N GLU A 108 5.36 -14.12 -10.74
CA GLU A 108 6.77 -13.83 -10.45
C GLU A 108 6.88 -12.84 -9.29
N THR A 109 7.76 -13.08 -8.31
CA THR A 109 8.01 -12.14 -7.22
C THR A 109 8.79 -10.93 -7.74
N LEU A 110 8.18 -9.76 -7.64
CA LEU A 110 8.74 -8.47 -8.06
C LEU A 110 9.39 -7.71 -6.89
N GLY A 111 9.09 -8.11 -5.68
CA GLY A 111 9.64 -7.50 -4.47
C GLY A 111 9.00 -8.04 -3.21
N GLU A 112 9.54 -7.60 -2.08
CA GLU A 112 9.08 -7.94 -0.75
C GLU A 112 8.99 -6.66 0.09
N ALA A 113 8.00 -6.60 0.98
CA ALA A 113 7.85 -5.52 1.93
C ALA A 113 7.67 -6.09 3.33
N SER A 114 8.41 -5.56 4.30
CA SER A 114 8.31 -5.98 5.69
C SER A 114 8.27 -4.79 6.64
N GLU A 115 7.50 -4.91 7.70
CA GLU A 115 7.51 -3.98 8.79
C GLU A 115 8.75 -4.24 9.66
N ALA A 116 9.60 -3.23 9.83
CA ALA A 116 10.75 -3.33 10.71
C ALA A 116 10.35 -2.98 12.15
N PHE A 117 10.79 -3.80 13.12
CA PHE A 117 10.65 -3.48 14.54
C PHE A 117 11.38 -2.18 14.87
N ALA A 118 10.68 -1.08 14.90
CA ALA A 118 11.19 0.23 15.28
C ALA A 118 10.21 0.94 16.22
N VAL A 119 10.71 1.94 16.95
CA VAL A 119 9.90 2.82 17.80
C VAL A 119 8.93 3.69 16.98
N ARG A 120 9.05 3.66 15.64
CA ARG A 120 8.17 4.28 14.66
C ARG A 120 7.94 3.27 13.54
N ASP A 121 6.74 3.29 12.98
CA ASP A 121 6.35 2.47 11.84
C ASP A 121 7.36 2.68 10.70
N LYS A 122 8.11 1.64 10.40
CA LYS A 122 9.14 1.65 9.38
C LYS A 122 8.95 0.42 8.51
N TYR A 123 8.82 0.64 7.21
CA TYR A 123 8.78 -0.41 6.20
C TYR A 123 10.11 -0.49 5.47
N GLU A 124 10.57 -1.70 5.23
CA GLU A 124 11.66 -2.00 4.31
C GLU A 124 11.04 -2.66 3.08
N ILE A 125 11.33 -2.11 1.91
CA ILE A 125 10.79 -2.59 0.63
C ILE A 125 11.95 -2.88 -0.29
N ASP A 126 12.12 -4.15 -0.65
CA ASP A 126 13.09 -4.62 -1.62
C ASP A 126 12.38 -4.88 -2.95
N LEU A 127 12.76 -4.13 -3.99
CA LEU A 127 12.19 -4.27 -5.34
C LEU A 127 13.21 -4.91 -6.27
N TYR A 128 12.78 -5.95 -6.98
CA TYR A 128 13.60 -6.69 -7.95
C TYR A 128 13.37 -6.21 -9.38
N GLY A 129 12.33 -5.43 -9.62
CA GLY A 129 11.96 -4.84 -10.90
C GLY A 129 10.48 -5.10 -11.27
N GLY A 130 10.07 -4.66 -12.45
CA GLY A 130 8.73 -4.95 -12.99
C GLY A 130 7.59 -4.09 -12.46
N VAL A 131 7.83 -3.25 -11.45
CA VAL A 131 6.85 -2.30 -10.90
C VAL A 131 7.51 -0.93 -10.68
N ASP A 132 6.75 0.15 -10.88
CA ASP A 132 7.23 1.51 -10.58
C ASP A 132 7.51 1.63 -9.07
N PRO A 133 8.73 2.02 -8.65
CA PRO A 133 9.07 2.17 -7.24
C PRO A 133 8.16 3.15 -6.49
N ARG A 134 7.69 4.21 -7.15
CA ARG A 134 6.75 5.19 -6.56
C ARG A 134 5.42 4.51 -6.22
N LEU A 135 4.90 3.68 -7.16
CA LEU A 135 3.67 2.94 -6.96
C LEU A 135 3.81 1.93 -5.82
N ALA A 136 4.92 1.19 -5.77
CA ALA A 136 5.16 0.21 -4.72
C ALA A 136 5.27 0.87 -3.33
N VAL A 137 6.11 1.90 -3.20
CA VAL A 137 6.35 2.57 -1.89
C VAL A 137 5.11 3.30 -1.38
N VAL A 138 4.50 4.15 -2.21
CA VAL A 138 3.29 4.89 -1.80
C VAL A 138 2.12 3.92 -1.61
N GLY A 139 2.02 2.90 -2.46
CA GLY A 139 1.01 1.85 -2.36
C GLY A 139 1.07 1.08 -1.04
N MET A 140 2.26 0.73 -0.57
CA MET A 140 2.42 0.04 0.73
C MET A 140 1.94 0.90 1.90
N VAL A 141 2.25 2.20 1.91
CA VAL A 141 1.76 3.11 2.95
C VAL A 141 0.24 3.26 2.90
N VAL A 142 -0.36 3.26 1.71
CA VAL A 142 -1.82 3.28 1.54
C VAL A 142 -2.45 1.99 2.07
N ILE A 143 -1.84 0.82 1.77
CA ILE A 143 -2.32 -0.48 2.27
C ILE A 143 -2.30 -0.50 3.80
N ASP A 144 -1.20 -0.07 4.42
CA ASP A 144 -1.08 0.03 5.86
C ASP A 144 -2.20 0.91 6.47
N ALA A 145 -2.42 2.08 5.92
CA ALA A 145 -3.48 2.98 6.35
C ALA A 145 -4.90 2.39 6.18
N ILE A 146 -5.10 1.50 5.19
CA ILE A 146 -6.37 0.78 4.99
C ILE A 146 -6.54 -0.31 6.06
N GLU A 147 -5.46 -1.02 6.41
CA GLU A 147 -5.49 -2.12 7.38
C GLU A 147 -5.68 -1.62 8.83
N GLU A 148 -5.20 -0.42 9.16
CA GLU A 148 -5.37 0.19 10.47
C GLU A 148 -6.80 0.72 10.76
N ASN A 149 -7.68 0.81 9.73
CA ASN A 149 -9.05 1.28 9.85
C ASN A 149 -10.07 0.13 9.89
#